data_43f0508e643c713f039921333b0a6c0b
#
_entry.id   43f0508e643c713f039921333b0a6c0b
#
_cell.length_a   1.000
_cell.length_b   1.000
_cell.length_c   1.000
_cell.angle_alpha   90.00
_cell.angle_beta   90.00
_cell.angle_gamma   90.00
#
_symmetry.space_group_name_H-M   'P 1'
#
loop_
_entity.id
_entity.type
_entity.pdbx_description
1 polymer ?
#
loop_
_entity_poly.entity_id
_entity_poly.type
_entity_poly.pdbx_seq_one_letter_code
_entity_poly.pdbx_strand_id
1 'polypeptide(L)'
;MNELFLKIINMSISASWLVVAVLILRLVLKKAPKWVNVLLWGIVAVRLICPLSFESALSLIPSSETIPLDIEMAVKPTIDSGVPAINSVVNPVLSSFAPPQHVLTSANPLQIWIPILNIIWLIGVGSLLLYTAVSYWRLCRKVDTAVRYKDNIFQSENVSSPFVLGIIRPRIYLPFNMNGQDLEHVVAHEQAHIRRKDHWWKPLGFFLLTIHWFNPLMWLAYVLLCR
;
A
#
# COMPACT_ATOMS: atom_id res chain seq x y z
N MET A 1 16.02 -14.36 0.46
CA MET A 1 14.57 -14.04 0.55
C MET A 1 14.20 -13.36 1.85
N ASN A 2 14.77 -13.78 2.99
CA ASN A 2 14.55 -13.17 4.30
C ASN A 2 14.95 -11.68 4.33
N GLU A 3 16.08 -11.32 3.73
CA GLU A 3 16.53 -9.93 3.63
C GLU A 3 15.51 -9.01 2.91
N LEU A 4 14.89 -9.51 1.83
CA LEU A 4 13.87 -8.74 1.11
C LEU A 4 12.65 -8.49 2.01
N PHE A 5 12.21 -9.50 2.74
CA PHE A 5 11.11 -9.38 3.70
C PHE A 5 11.44 -8.36 4.79
N LEU A 6 12.65 -8.43 5.38
CA LEU A 6 13.09 -7.46 6.40
C LEU A 6 13.18 -6.04 5.83
N LYS A 7 13.67 -5.87 4.60
CA LYS A 7 13.65 -4.56 3.91
C LYS A 7 12.24 -4.02 3.75
N ILE A 8 11.28 -4.86 3.36
CA ILE A 8 9.88 -4.45 3.21
C ILE A 8 9.27 -4.05 4.55
N ILE A 9 9.58 -4.77 5.63
CA ILE A 9 9.14 -4.39 6.98
C ILE A 9 9.72 -3.03 7.36
N ASN A 10 11.03 -2.82 7.18
CA ASN A 10 11.69 -1.54 7.50
C ASN A 10 11.10 -0.38 6.69
N MET A 11 10.86 -0.58 5.38
CA MET A 11 10.18 0.42 4.55
C MET A 11 8.76 0.69 5.04
N SER A 12 8.04 -0.35 5.46
CA SER A 12 6.68 -0.23 5.98
C SER A 12 6.64 0.56 7.30
N ILE A 13 7.56 0.31 8.21
CA ILE A 13 7.69 1.06 9.47
C ILE A 13 7.98 2.53 9.20
N SER A 14 8.97 2.82 8.36
CA SER A 14 9.33 4.19 8.00
C SER A 14 8.18 4.92 7.28
N ALA A 15 7.48 4.24 6.36
CA ALA A 15 6.32 4.79 5.68
C ALA A 15 5.15 5.03 6.64
N SER A 16 5.00 4.25 7.71
CA SER A 16 3.96 4.44 8.73
C SER A 16 4.08 5.80 9.41
N TRP A 17 5.30 6.25 9.73
CA TRP A 17 5.54 7.57 10.28
C TRP A 17 5.13 8.68 9.30
N LEU A 18 5.46 8.50 8.00
CA LEU A 18 5.03 9.44 6.97
C LEU A 18 3.50 9.46 6.81
N VAL A 19 2.84 8.30 6.87
CA VAL A 19 1.37 8.24 6.82
C VAL A 19 0.76 9.01 7.98
N VAL A 20 1.27 8.84 9.20
CA VAL A 20 0.79 9.59 10.38
C VAL A 20 1.01 11.09 10.18
N ALA A 21 2.19 11.51 9.71
CA ALA A 21 2.48 12.90 9.40
C ALA A 21 1.53 13.47 8.33
N VAL A 22 1.29 12.72 7.25
CA VAL A 22 0.33 13.09 6.19
C VAL A 22 -1.09 13.20 6.73
N LEU A 23 -1.52 12.30 7.62
CA LEU A 23 -2.84 12.37 8.25
C LEU A 23 -3.00 13.64 9.09
N ILE A 24 -2.00 13.97 9.90
CA ILE A 24 -1.99 15.21 10.71
C ILE A 24 -2.01 16.44 9.79
N LEU A 25 -1.15 16.45 8.76
CA LEU A 25 -1.07 17.56 7.82
C LEU A 25 -2.38 17.74 7.05
N ARG A 26 -3.05 16.66 6.67
CA ARG A 26 -4.37 16.69 6.03
C ARG A 26 -5.46 17.25 6.94
N LEU A 27 -5.38 16.98 8.26
CA LEU A 27 -6.31 17.59 9.22
C LEU A 27 -6.11 19.10 9.34
N VAL A 28 -4.86 19.57 9.27
CA VAL A 28 -4.51 20.99 9.30
C VAL A 28 -4.88 21.66 7.96
N LEU A 29 -4.57 21.01 6.85
CA LEU A 29 -4.77 21.54 5.49
C LEU A 29 -6.14 21.19 4.89
N LYS A 30 -7.21 21.16 5.68
CA LYS A 30 -8.58 20.84 5.21
C LYS A 30 -9.06 21.71 4.03
N LYS A 31 -8.55 22.94 3.90
CA LYS A 31 -8.90 23.88 2.83
C LYS A 31 -7.94 23.84 1.62
N ALA A 32 -6.93 22.98 1.66
CA ALA A 32 -5.96 22.89 0.57
C ALA A 32 -6.59 22.29 -0.71
N PRO A 33 -6.11 22.70 -1.88
CA PRO A 33 -6.59 22.16 -3.15
C PRO A 33 -6.27 20.67 -3.26
N LYS A 34 -7.11 19.93 -3.99
CA LYS A 34 -7.04 18.45 -4.09
C LYS A 34 -5.69 17.91 -4.60
N TRP A 35 -4.95 18.68 -5.38
CA TRP A 35 -3.63 18.26 -5.88
C TRP A 35 -2.60 18.10 -4.74
N VAL A 36 -2.73 18.86 -3.65
CA VAL A 36 -1.87 18.71 -2.46
C VAL A 36 -2.02 17.32 -1.85
N ASN A 37 -3.25 16.81 -1.77
CA ASN A 37 -3.49 15.45 -1.28
C ASN A 37 -2.80 14.39 -2.17
N VAL A 38 -2.86 14.55 -3.49
CA VAL A 38 -2.19 13.62 -4.43
C VAL A 38 -0.67 13.67 -4.22
N LEU A 39 -0.11 14.87 -4.03
CA LEU A 39 1.33 15.04 -3.79
C LEU A 39 1.75 14.39 -2.47
N LEU A 40 0.99 14.60 -1.39
CA LEU A 40 1.28 13.99 -0.08
C LEU A 40 1.27 12.47 -0.15
N TRP A 41 0.28 11.87 -0.81
CA TRP A 41 0.25 10.42 -1.03
C TRP A 41 1.34 9.95 -1.99
N GLY A 42 1.74 10.78 -2.94
CA GLY A 42 2.89 10.53 -3.82
C GLY A 42 4.20 10.37 -3.05
N ILE A 43 4.43 11.21 -2.02
CA ILE A 43 5.61 11.11 -1.14
C ILE A 43 5.61 9.76 -0.40
N VAL A 44 4.46 9.35 0.15
CA VAL A 44 4.32 8.04 0.82
C VAL A 44 4.60 6.91 -0.17
N ALA A 45 4.06 6.98 -1.39
CA ALA A 45 4.29 5.96 -2.42
C ALA A 45 5.76 5.87 -2.83
N VAL A 46 6.45 7.01 -3.01
CA VAL A 46 7.90 7.04 -3.29
C VAL A 46 8.68 6.36 -2.16
N ARG A 47 8.34 6.63 -0.89
CA ARG A 47 9.01 6.01 0.25
C ARG A 47 8.77 4.49 0.32
N LEU A 48 7.61 4.01 -0.11
CA LEU A 48 7.30 2.58 -0.17
C LEU A 48 7.99 1.83 -1.32
N ILE A 49 8.39 2.56 -2.38
CA ILE A 49 9.07 1.97 -3.53
C ILE A 49 10.59 2.08 -3.38
N CYS A 50 11.05 3.20 -2.85
CA CYS A 50 12.47 3.58 -2.86
C CYS A 50 13.03 3.45 -1.43
N PRO A 51 14.00 2.55 -1.18
CA PRO A 51 14.62 2.38 0.14
C PRO A 51 15.62 3.51 0.46
N LEU A 52 15.51 4.68 -0.17
CA LEU A 52 16.40 5.81 0.09
C LEU A 52 16.27 6.28 1.54
N SER A 53 17.32 6.11 2.29
CA SER A 53 17.48 6.66 3.62
C SER A 53 18.26 7.97 3.53
N PHE A 54 17.58 9.07 3.79
CA PHE A 54 18.27 10.33 4.04
C PHE A 54 18.56 10.40 5.54
N GLU A 55 19.75 9.98 5.92
CA GLU A 55 20.25 10.19 7.28
C GLU A 55 20.60 11.67 7.43
N SER A 56 19.75 12.42 8.11
CA SER A 56 20.00 13.80 8.47
C SER A 56 19.89 13.91 9.98
N ALA A 57 20.80 14.66 10.60
CA ALA A 57 20.76 14.97 12.04
C ALA A 57 19.47 15.71 12.47
N LEU A 58 18.71 16.24 11.52
CA LEU A 58 17.39 16.88 11.69
C LEU A 58 16.24 15.96 11.27
N SER A 59 16.49 14.68 10.98
CA SER A 59 15.46 13.74 10.54
C SER A 59 14.53 13.42 11.72
N LEU A 60 13.26 13.82 11.58
CA LEU A 60 12.15 13.36 12.45
C LEU A 60 11.81 11.88 12.22
N ILE A 61 12.42 11.25 11.21
CA ILE A 61 12.19 9.86 10.88
C ILE A 61 13.29 9.04 11.56
N PRO A 62 12.93 8.07 12.40
CA PRO A 62 13.87 7.13 13.00
C PRO A 62 14.70 6.42 11.94
N SER A 63 15.83 5.84 12.35
CA SER A 63 16.83 5.23 11.47
C SER A 63 16.22 4.42 10.31
N SER A 64 16.87 4.43 9.18
CA SER A 64 16.40 3.76 7.96
C SER A 64 16.27 2.24 8.12
N GLU A 65 17.02 1.68 9.04
CA GLU A 65 17.06 0.25 9.37
C GLU A 65 16.67 0.04 10.83
N THR A 66 15.35 0.11 11.08
CA THR A 66 14.79 -0.19 12.41
C THR A 66 15.13 -1.63 12.86
N ILE A 67 15.11 -2.58 11.92
CA ILE A 67 15.44 -3.98 12.12
C ILE A 67 16.70 -4.26 11.31
N PRO A 68 17.84 -4.61 11.95
CA PRO A 68 19.05 -5.03 11.24
C PRO A 68 18.80 -6.23 10.34
N LEU A 69 19.37 -6.22 9.13
CA LEU A 69 19.16 -7.31 8.17
C LEU A 69 19.79 -8.63 8.62
N ASP A 70 20.78 -8.54 9.49
CA ASP A 70 21.51 -9.66 10.11
C ASP A 70 20.96 -10.09 11.47
N ILE A 71 19.79 -9.59 11.87
CA ILE A 71 19.15 -9.88 13.17
C ILE A 71 19.00 -11.39 13.45
N GLU A 72 18.87 -12.20 12.39
CA GLU A 72 18.81 -13.66 12.47
C GLU A 72 20.12 -14.27 13.04
N MET A 73 21.26 -13.62 12.79
CA MET A 73 22.60 -14.09 13.21
C MET A 73 23.10 -13.38 14.46
N ALA A 74 22.38 -12.36 14.92
CA ALA A 74 22.79 -11.58 16.09
C ALA A 74 22.70 -12.41 17.37
N VAL A 75 23.76 -12.38 18.17
CA VAL A 75 23.82 -13.05 19.49
C VAL A 75 22.80 -12.40 20.46
N LYS A 76 22.62 -11.10 20.33
CA LYS A 76 21.59 -10.33 21.06
C LYS A 76 20.77 -9.54 20.05
N PRO A 77 19.63 -10.05 19.61
CA PRO A 77 18.78 -9.34 18.66
C PRO A 77 18.23 -8.06 19.31
N THR A 78 18.51 -6.93 18.69
CA THR A 78 18.00 -5.61 19.11
C THR A 78 17.49 -4.86 17.92
N ILE A 79 16.52 -3.98 18.14
CA ILE A 79 16.01 -3.06 17.13
C ILE A 79 16.30 -1.62 17.56
N ASP A 80 16.41 -0.72 16.59
CA ASP A 80 16.45 0.72 16.81
C ASP A 80 15.32 1.38 16.03
N SER A 81 14.22 1.66 16.73
CA SER A 81 13.06 2.34 16.17
C SER A 81 13.22 3.87 16.11
N GLY A 82 14.31 4.42 16.64
CA GLY A 82 14.49 5.85 16.84
C GLY A 82 13.59 6.45 17.94
N VAL A 83 12.72 5.64 18.56
CA VAL A 83 11.86 6.03 19.69
C VAL A 83 12.28 5.23 20.92
N PRO A 84 12.93 5.87 21.92
CA PRO A 84 13.45 5.15 23.10
C PRO A 84 12.39 4.34 23.86
N ALA A 85 11.13 4.84 23.91
CA ALA A 85 10.04 4.15 24.56
C ALA A 85 9.67 2.82 23.87
N ILE A 86 9.78 2.74 22.54
CA ILE A 86 9.53 1.49 21.78
C ILE A 86 10.69 0.54 22.01
N ASN A 87 11.93 1.04 21.91
CA ASN A 87 13.13 0.22 22.11
C ASN A 87 13.18 -0.40 23.51
N SER A 88 12.75 0.36 24.56
CA SER A 88 12.71 -0.12 25.95
C SER A 88 11.69 -1.24 26.19
N VAL A 89 10.64 -1.31 25.38
CA VAL A 89 9.62 -2.38 25.47
C VAL A 89 9.99 -3.58 24.62
N VAL A 90 10.45 -3.35 23.38
CA VAL A 90 10.67 -4.41 22.40
C VAL A 90 12.00 -5.14 22.61
N ASN A 91 13.08 -4.44 22.93
CA ASN A 91 14.41 -5.06 23.08
C ASN A 91 14.49 -6.07 24.23
N PRO A 92 13.86 -5.87 25.41
CA PRO A 92 13.81 -6.90 26.45
C PRO A 92 13.08 -8.17 25.99
N VAL A 93 12.00 -8.01 25.22
CA VAL A 93 11.25 -9.14 24.67
C VAL A 93 12.09 -9.88 23.64
N LEU A 94 12.77 -9.18 22.74
CA LEU A 94 13.69 -9.81 21.75
C LEU A 94 14.85 -10.52 22.44
N SER A 95 15.42 -9.90 23.49
CA SER A 95 16.50 -10.52 24.25
C SER A 95 16.07 -11.76 25.03
N SER A 96 14.80 -11.91 25.38
CA SER A 96 14.26 -13.11 26.00
C SER A 96 14.23 -14.33 25.06
N PHE A 97 14.26 -14.08 23.74
CA PHE A 97 14.41 -15.10 22.71
C PHE A 97 15.90 -15.44 22.44
N ALA A 98 16.84 -14.68 23.00
CA ALA A 98 18.26 -15.00 22.83
C ALA A 98 18.61 -16.33 23.55
N PRO A 99 19.46 -17.18 22.95
CA PRO A 99 19.89 -18.42 23.58
C PRO A 99 20.67 -18.13 24.88
N PRO A 100 20.55 -18.97 25.90
CA PRO A 100 21.35 -18.83 27.11
C PRO A 100 22.84 -18.85 26.78
N GLN A 101 23.63 -17.99 27.38
CA GLN A 101 25.02 -17.68 27.04
C GLN A 101 26.00 -18.87 27.12
N HIS A 102 25.55 -20.03 27.59
CA HIS A 102 26.41 -21.23 27.82
C HIS A 102 26.23 -22.35 26.78
N VAL A 103 25.41 -22.19 25.77
CA VAL A 103 25.17 -23.24 24.77
C VAL A 103 25.68 -22.78 23.42
N LEU A 104 26.88 -23.22 23.05
CA LEU A 104 27.56 -22.93 21.77
C LEU A 104 26.80 -23.44 20.52
N THR A 105 25.71 -24.16 20.70
CA THR A 105 24.90 -24.79 19.63
C THR A 105 23.45 -24.31 19.59
N SER A 106 23.08 -23.31 20.38
CA SER A 106 21.69 -22.84 20.39
C SER A 106 21.42 -21.88 19.22
N ALA A 107 20.59 -22.30 18.27
CA ALA A 107 20.15 -21.47 17.17
C ALA A 107 19.24 -20.33 17.69
N ASN A 108 19.43 -19.12 17.17
CA ASN A 108 18.54 -18.00 17.48
C ASN A 108 17.12 -18.34 16.97
N PRO A 109 16.07 -18.32 17.84
CA PRO A 109 14.71 -18.61 17.41
C PRO A 109 14.21 -17.76 16.23
N LEU A 110 14.77 -16.56 16.04
CA LEU A 110 14.46 -15.70 14.90
C LEU A 110 14.83 -16.35 13.55
N GLN A 111 15.82 -17.25 13.52
CA GLN A 111 16.16 -18.03 12.32
C GLN A 111 15.02 -18.94 11.86
N ILE A 112 14.12 -19.30 12.78
CA ILE A 112 12.94 -20.12 12.47
C ILE A 112 11.73 -19.21 12.17
N TRP A 113 11.54 -18.16 12.98
CA TRP A 113 10.36 -17.31 12.86
C TRP A 113 10.38 -16.42 11.62
N ILE A 114 11.53 -15.85 11.24
CA ILE A 114 11.61 -14.96 10.09
C ILE A 114 11.25 -15.66 8.77
N PRO A 115 11.76 -16.89 8.46
CA PRO A 115 11.30 -17.63 7.30
C PRO A 115 9.79 -17.97 7.32
N ILE A 116 9.25 -18.32 8.48
CA ILE A 116 7.79 -18.59 8.62
C ILE A 116 6.98 -17.34 8.30
N LEU A 117 7.34 -16.20 8.89
CA LEU A 117 6.68 -14.92 8.63
C LEU A 117 6.81 -14.49 7.17
N ASN A 118 7.96 -14.74 6.54
CA ASN A 118 8.17 -14.50 5.12
C ASN A 118 7.23 -15.34 4.25
N ILE A 119 7.04 -16.63 4.58
CA ILE A 119 6.07 -17.49 3.86
C ILE A 119 4.64 -16.97 4.04
N ILE A 120 4.25 -16.60 5.26
CA ILE A 120 2.93 -16.02 5.55
C ILE A 120 2.72 -14.74 4.74
N TRP A 121 3.75 -13.88 4.68
CA TRP A 121 3.71 -12.66 3.89
C TRP A 121 3.52 -12.96 2.39
N LEU A 122 4.28 -13.91 1.83
CA LEU A 122 4.14 -14.31 0.42
C LEU A 122 2.75 -14.88 0.11
N ILE A 123 2.18 -15.68 1.01
CA ILE A 123 0.82 -16.22 0.86
C ILE A 123 -0.20 -15.06 0.84
N GLY A 124 -0.05 -14.07 1.73
CA GLY A 124 -0.92 -12.90 1.76
C GLY A 124 -0.84 -12.07 0.47
N VAL A 125 0.38 -11.79 0.00
CA VAL A 125 0.60 -11.09 -1.29
C VAL A 125 -0.02 -11.88 -2.44
N GLY A 126 0.26 -13.19 -2.53
CA GLY A 126 -0.28 -14.07 -3.58
C GLY A 126 -1.81 -14.12 -3.58
N SER A 127 -2.41 -14.21 -2.40
CA SER A 127 -3.88 -14.22 -2.23
C SER A 127 -4.53 -12.92 -2.70
N LEU A 128 -3.96 -11.76 -2.36
CA LEU A 128 -4.47 -10.46 -2.79
C LEU A 128 -4.29 -10.24 -4.30
N LEU A 129 -3.16 -10.66 -4.87
CA LEU A 129 -2.95 -10.59 -6.32
C LEU A 129 -3.92 -11.49 -7.07
N LEU A 130 -4.13 -12.72 -6.59
CA LEU A 130 -5.10 -13.64 -7.17
C LEU A 130 -6.53 -13.07 -7.08
N TYR A 131 -6.91 -12.56 -5.92
CA TYR A 131 -8.21 -11.90 -5.75
C TYR A 131 -8.39 -10.75 -6.75
N THR A 132 -7.38 -9.92 -6.93
CA THR A 132 -7.41 -8.79 -7.87
C THR A 132 -7.53 -9.27 -9.31
N ALA A 133 -6.74 -10.27 -9.70
CA ALA A 133 -6.78 -10.84 -11.05
C ALA A 133 -8.17 -11.44 -11.37
N VAL A 134 -8.72 -12.23 -10.44
CA VAL A 134 -10.05 -12.82 -10.59
C VAL A 134 -11.14 -11.75 -10.63
N SER A 135 -11.07 -10.75 -9.75
CA SER A 135 -12.03 -9.63 -9.70
C SER A 135 -12.00 -8.81 -10.99
N TYR A 136 -10.80 -8.49 -11.48
CA TYR A 136 -10.62 -7.78 -12.75
C TYR A 136 -11.14 -8.60 -13.94
N TRP A 137 -10.83 -9.88 -13.99
CA TRP A 137 -11.32 -10.79 -15.04
C TRP A 137 -12.85 -10.90 -15.03
N ARG A 138 -13.46 -11.06 -13.85
CA ARG A 138 -14.93 -11.06 -13.71
C ARG A 138 -15.53 -9.74 -14.21
N LEU A 139 -14.89 -8.61 -13.88
CA LEU A 139 -15.35 -7.30 -14.33
C LEU A 139 -15.24 -7.16 -15.86
N CYS A 140 -14.13 -7.61 -16.46
CA CYS A 140 -13.97 -7.63 -17.91
C CYS A 140 -15.05 -8.49 -18.60
N ARG A 141 -15.34 -9.67 -18.04
CA ARG A 141 -16.42 -10.53 -18.56
C ARG A 141 -17.81 -9.89 -18.44
N LYS A 142 -18.04 -9.12 -17.37
CA LYS A 142 -19.31 -8.43 -17.17
C LYS A 142 -19.57 -7.36 -18.23
N VAL A 143 -18.53 -6.77 -18.79
CA VAL A 143 -18.62 -5.72 -19.81
C VAL A 143 -18.32 -6.21 -21.25
N ASP A 144 -18.13 -7.51 -21.45
CA ASP A 144 -17.80 -8.09 -22.74
C ASP A 144 -18.91 -7.85 -23.80
N THR A 145 -20.17 -7.82 -23.36
CA THR A 145 -21.35 -7.54 -24.19
C THR A 145 -21.64 -6.06 -24.35
N ALA A 146 -20.76 -5.16 -23.88
CA ALA A 146 -21.03 -3.72 -23.91
C ALA A 146 -20.98 -3.19 -25.34
N VAL A 147 -21.99 -2.39 -25.70
CA VAL A 147 -22.13 -1.72 -26.99
C VAL A 147 -21.47 -0.34 -26.92
N ARG A 148 -20.72 0.01 -27.95
CA ARG A 148 -20.11 1.34 -28.05
C ARG A 148 -21.20 2.40 -28.33
N TYR A 149 -21.28 3.38 -27.45
CA TYR A 149 -22.20 4.50 -27.61
C TYR A 149 -21.54 5.68 -28.35
N LYS A 150 -20.41 6.19 -27.85
CA LYS A 150 -19.66 7.29 -28.44
C LYS A 150 -18.21 7.29 -27.93
N ASP A 151 -17.24 7.56 -28.80
CA ASP A 151 -15.80 7.64 -28.47
C ASP A 151 -15.31 6.51 -27.55
N ASN A 152 -15.03 6.79 -26.29
CA ASN A 152 -14.59 5.83 -25.26
C ASN A 152 -15.72 5.44 -24.28
N ILE A 153 -16.99 5.74 -24.63
CA ILE A 153 -18.18 5.46 -23.82
C ILE A 153 -18.86 4.19 -24.34
N PHE A 154 -19.16 3.28 -23.44
CA PHE A 154 -19.81 2.02 -23.70
C PHE A 154 -21.02 1.85 -22.79
N GLN A 155 -22.06 1.19 -23.26
CA GLN A 155 -23.25 0.86 -22.48
C GLN A 155 -23.41 -0.66 -22.37
N SER A 156 -23.87 -1.13 -21.21
CA SER A 156 -24.13 -2.54 -20.97
C SER A 156 -25.29 -2.74 -19.99
N GLU A 157 -26.09 -3.77 -20.22
CA GLU A 157 -27.17 -4.18 -19.31
C GLU A 157 -26.64 -4.71 -17.98
N ASN A 158 -25.44 -5.30 -18.01
CA ASN A 158 -24.83 -5.91 -16.84
C ASN A 158 -24.19 -4.88 -15.88
N VAL A 159 -24.20 -3.61 -16.26
CA VAL A 159 -23.65 -2.50 -15.46
C VAL A 159 -24.76 -1.81 -14.71
N SER A 160 -24.68 -1.79 -13.39
CA SER A 160 -25.65 -1.13 -12.50
C SER A 160 -25.29 0.30 -12.12
N SER A 161 -24.00 0.65 -12.17
CA SER A 161 -23.50 2.00 -11.86
C SER A 161 -22.36 2.37 -12.83
N PRO A 162 -22.23 3.65 -13.20
CA PRO A 162 -21.12 4.11 -14.03
C PRO A 162 -19.77 3.80 -13.42
N PHE A 163 -18.77 3.46 -14.26
CA PHE A 163 -17.39 3.31 -13.85
C PHE A 163 -16.42 3.37 -15.03
N VAL A 164 -15.14 3.60 -14.72
CA VAL A 164 -14.04 3.58 -15.68
C VAL A 164 -13.26 2.28 -15.56
N LEU A 165 -13.04 1.59 -16.69
CA LEU A 165 -12.21 0.39 -16.77
C LEU A 165 -11.11 0.57 -17.80
N GLY A 166 -9.92 0.02 -17.49
CA GLY A 166 -8.74 0.03 -18.35
C GLY A 166 -7.67 0.98 -17.86
N ILE A 167 -6.43 0.47 -17.77
CA ILE A 167 -5.27 1.25 -17.30
C ILE A 167 -4.67 2.07 -18.44
N ILE A 168 -4.44 1.47 -19.61
CA ILE A 168 -3.78 2.14 -20.76
C ILE A 168 -4.80 2.93 -21.59
N ARG A 169 -5.97 2.33 -21.83
CA ARG A 169 -7.06 2.94 -22.61
C ARG A 169 -8.33 2.94 -21.76
N PRO A 170 -8.53 3.95 -20.92
CA PRO A 170 -9.69 4.03 -20.05
C PRO A 170 -10.97 4.17 -20.87
N ARG A 171 -11.95 3.32 -20.58
CA ARG A 171 -13.28 3.29 -21.16
C ARG A 171 -14.31 3.53 -20.07
N ILE A 172 -15.32 4.34 -20.38
CA ILE A 172 -16.44 4.61 -19.48
C ILE A 172 -17.56 3.63 -19.78
N TYR A 173 -18.01 2.90 -18.78
CA TYR A 173 -19.13 1.97 -18.89
C TYR A 173 -20.33 2.51 -18.14
N LEU A 174 -21.47 2.56 -18.81
CA LEU A 174 -22.72 3.11 -18.34
C LEU A 174 -23.85 2.08 -18.41
N PRO A 175 -24.87 2.13 -17.55
CA PRO A 175 -26.09 1.36 -17.70
C PRO A 175 -26.94 1.91 -18.84
N PHE A 176 -27.78 1.06 -19.47
CA PHE A 176 -28.65 1.47 -20.58
C PHE A 176 -29.78 2.43 -20.17
N ASN A 177 -30.23 2.36 -18.93
CA ASN A 177 -31.43 3.07 -18.42
C ASN A 177 -31.14 4.46 -17.88
N MET A 178 -30.12 5.17 -18.40
CA MET A 178 -29.84 6.56 -18.01
C MET A 178 -30.52 7.56 -18.97
N ASN A 179 -31.17 8.58 -18.40
CA ASN A 179 -31.79 9.67 -19.15
C ASN A 179 -30.73 10.66 -19.68
N GLY A 180 -31.05 11.37 -20.77
CA GLY A 180 -30.09 12.19 -21.52
C GLY A 180 -29.38 13.27 -20.69
N GLN A 181 -30.06 13.98 -19.78
CA GLN A 181 -29.43 14.97 -18.91
C GLN A 181 -28.53 14.35 -17.84
N ASP A 182 -28.96 13.26 -17.22
CA ASP A 182 -28.17 12.54 -16.24
C ASP A 182 -26.91 11.95 -16.88
N LEU A 183 -27.01 11.51 -18.14
CA LEU A 183 -25.91 10.95 -18.90
C LEU A 183 -24.76 11.94 -19.06
N GLU A 184 -25.03 13.20 -19.42
CA GLU A 184 -24.00 14.22 -19.60
C GLU A 184 -23.26 14.53 -18.31
N HIS A 185 -23.98 14.68 -17.20
CA HIS A 185 -23.39 14.93 -15.89
C HIS A 185 -22.51 13.78 -15.42
N VAL A 186 -22.97 12.55 -15.61
CA VAL A 186 -22.22 11.35 -15.23
C VAL A 186 -20.98 11.17 -16.10
N VAL A 187 -21.10 11.34 -17.41
CA VAL A 187 -19.95 11.28 -18.32
C VAL A 187 -18.91 12.34 -17.96
N ALA A 188 -19.32 13.58 -17.67
CA ALA A 188 -18.41 14.64 -17.24
C ALA A 188 -17.69 14.27 -15.92
N HIS A 189 -18.41 13.64 -14.99
CA HIS A 189 -17.84 13.14 -13.74
C HIS A 189 -16.76 12.06 -13.97
N GLU A 190 -17.10 11.03 -14.76
CA GLU A 190 -16.15 9.94 -15.08
C GLU A 190 -14.93 10.44 -15.90
N GLN A 191 -15.16 11.41 -16.82
CA GLN A 191 -14.06 12.06 -17.55
C GLN A 191 -13.12 12.84 -16.61
N ALA A 192 -13.66 13.48 -15.54
CA ALA A 192 -12.83 14.13 -14.54
C ALA A 192 -11.91 13.13 -13.82
N HIS A 193 -12.38 11.90 -13.53
CA HIS A 193 -11.56 10.81 -13.00
C HIS A 193 -10.44 10.40 -13.98
N ILE A 194 -10.75 10.32 -15.27
CA ILE A 194 -9.75 10.01 -16.31
C ILE A 194 -8.71 11.13 -16.41
N ARG A 195 -9.12 12.40 -16.41
CA ARG A 195 -8.21 13.56 -16.46
C ARG A 195 -7.26 13.60 -15.25
N ARG A 196 -7.73 13.23 -14.06
CA ARG A 196 -6.91 13.12 -12.84
C ARG A 196 -6.01 11.89 -12.82
N LYS A 197 -6.11 11.01 -13.83
CA LYS A 197 -5.37 9.75 -13.91
C LYS A 197 -5.65 8.79 -12.74
N ASP A 198 -6.85 8.83 -12.18
CA ASP A 198 -7.27 7.95 -11.07
C ASP A 198 -7.14 6.46 -11.44
N HIS A 199 -7.32 6.12 -12.71
CA HIS A 199 -7.13 4.78 -13.29
C HIS A 199 -5.67 4.28 -13.26
N TRP A 200 -4.71 5.14 -12.94
CA TRP A 200 -3.29 4.80 -12.68
C TRP A 200 -2.97 4.79 -11.19
N TRP A 201 -3.39 5.85 -10.47
CA TRP A 201 -3.05 6.02 -9.07
C TRP A 201 -3.71 5.00 -8.16
N LYS A 202 -4.98 4.64 -8.41
CA LYS A 202 -5.70 3.65 -7.60
C LYS A 202 -5.12 2.23 -7.72
N PRO A 203 -4.86 1.68 -8.93
CA PRO A 203 -4.18 0.40 -9.06
C PRO A 203 -2.76 0.39 -8.48
N LEU A 204 -1.98 1.47 -8.69
CA LEU A 204 -0.65 1.60 -8.10
C LEU A 204 -0.72 1.57 -6.57
N GLY A 205 -1.62 2.36 -5.98
CA GLY A 205 -1.84 2.37 -4.54
C GLY A 205 -2.25 1.00 -4.00
N PHE A 206 -3.11 0.27 -4.73
CA PHE A 206 -3.49 -1.08 -4.36
C PHE A 206 -2.33 -2.08 -4.47
N PHE A 207 -1.48 -1.96 -5.47
CA PHE A 207 -0.28 -2.78 -5.62
C PHE A 207 0.68 -2.57 -4.44
N LEU A 208 0.92 -1.31 -4.05
CA LEU A 208 1.72 -0.99 -2.86
C LEU A 208 1.07 -1.53 -1.58
N LEU A 209 -0.25 -1.38 -1.44
CA LEU A 209 -0.99 -1.99 -0.34
C LEU A 209 -0.81 -3.51 -0.31
N THR A 210 -0.84 -4.18 -1.46
CA THR A 210 -0.67 -5.64 -1.55
C THR A 210 0.68 -6.09 -1.01
N ILE A 211 1.77 -5.36 -1.29
CA ILE A 211 3.11 -5.65 -0.76
C ILE A 211 3.16 -5.44 0.76
N HIS A 212 2.49 -4.40 1.25
CA HIS A 212 2.48 -3.99 2.66
C HIS A 212 1.17 -4.34 3.39
N TRP A 213 0.48 -5.42 2.96
CA TRP A 213 -0.86 -5.80 3.41
C TRP A 213 -0.97 -6.00 4.92
N PHE A 214 0.11 -6.38 5.58
CA PHE A 214 0.20 -6.59 7.02
C PHE A 214 0.12 -5.29 7.82
N ASN A 215 0.28 -4.13 7.19
CA ASN A 215 0.30 -2.82 7.86
C ASN A 215 -1.09 -2.15 7.78
N PRO A 216 -1.80 -1.97 8.92
CA PRO A 216 -3.14 -1.38 8.92
C PRO A 216 -3.17 0.09 8.46
N LEU A 217 -2.07 0.85 8.66
CA LEU A 217 -1.98 2.23 8.19
C LEU A 217 -1.98 2.32 6.67
N MET A 218 -1.46 1.30 5.97
CA MET A 218 -1.51 1.25 4.50
C MET A 218 -2.94 1.05 3.99
N TRP A 219 -3.77 0.28 4.69
CA TRP A 219 -5.20 0.16 4.37
C TRP A 219 -5.91 1.48 4.54
N LEU A 220 -5.67 2.19 5.65
CA LEU A 220 -6.23 3.51 5.89
C LEU A 220 -5.78 4.50 4.81
N ALA A 221 -4.49 4.53 4.48
CA ALA A 221 -3.92 5.37 3.44
C ALA A 221 -4.60 5.13 2.07
N TYR A 222 -4.77 3.86 1.71
CA TYR A 222 -5.43 3.48 0.45
C TYR A 222 -6.90 3.90 0.41
N VAL A 223 -7.67 3.69 1.48
CA VAL A 223 -9.06 4.14 1.57
C VAL A 223 -9.15 5.66 1.39
N LEU A 224 -8.22 6.41 1.99
CA LEU A 224 -8.18 7.86 1.88
C LEU A 224 -7.70 8.37 0.51
N LEU A 225 -6.88 7.60 -0.20
CA LEU A 225 -6.48 7.87 -1.58
C LEU A 225 -7.67 7.68 -2.55
N CYS A 226 -8.53 6.70 -2.28
CA CYS A 226 -9.68 6.39 -3.13
C CYS A 226 -10.87 7.37 -3.00
N ARG A 227 -10.90 8.17 -1.92
CA ARG A 227 -11.92 9.21 -1.67
C ARG A 227 -11.57 10.52 -2.36
#